data_a3ee9301dba003292a594cb8409f50f5
#
_entry.id   a3ee9301dba003292a594cb8409f50f5
#
_cell.length_a   1.000
_cell.length_b   1.000
_cell.length_c   1.000
_cell.angle_alpha   90.00
_cell.angle_beta   90.00
_cell.angle_gamma   90.00
#
_symmetry.space_group_name_H-M   'P 1'
#
loop_
_entity.id
_entity.type
_entity.pdbx_description
1 polymer ?
#
loop_
_entity_poly.entity_id
_entity_poly.type
_entity_poly.pdbx_seq_one_letter_code
_entity_poly.pdbx_strand_id
1 'polypeptide(L)'
;MISEEKINLNYTRWIERLKHYDCYSERLIDEIGDKIKNASFSLQESSGAAYQGSMIDVVLNNLCVIACHLNSLAFGVNKDKVLHPYLQVNQNSLIRELLLQHIAKAEMFILQTNQWKAKQGYLFDFNPNMNTCLKCGERTTFLCMKYGIELTEEEFEAIRIIDKEDSVANQYITPLCQLVKMANQLVSIELYRKHKEQNKENNY
;
A
#
# COMPACT_ATOMS: atom_id res chain seq x y z
N MET A 1 -0.48 16.76 7.97
CA MET A 1 -0.08 16.83 6.54
C MET A 1 1.45 16.85 6.46
N ILE A 2 2.04 16.18 5.46
CA ILE A 2 3.48 16.24 5.19
C ILE A 2 3.78 17.39 4.21
N SER A 3 5.01 17.94 4.26
CA SER A 3 5.41 19.01 3.34
C SER A 3 5.56 18.49 1.91
N GLU A 4 5.46 19.39 0.92
CA GLU A 4 5.70 19.06 -0.49
C GLU A 4 7.12 18.52 -0.72
N GLU A 5 8.09 19.06 -0.02
CA GLU A 5 9.47 18.56 -0.05
C GLU A 5 9.56 17.09 0.37
N LYS A 6 8.83 16.71 1.44
CA LYS A 6 8.77 15.31 1.89
C LYS A 6 8.05 14.42 0.90
N ILE A 7 6.98 14.90 0.22
CA ILE A 7 6.30 14.16 -0.85
C ILE A 7 7.29 13.88 -1.99
N ASN A 8 8.04 14.90 -2.43
CA ASN A 8 9.04 14.77 -3.48
C ASN A 8 10.14 13.77 -3.09
N LEU A 9 10.67 13.87 -1.88
CA LEU A 9 11.68 12.95 -1.37
C LEU A 9 11.18 11.50 -1.33
N ASN A 10 9.98 11.28 -0.80
CA ASN A 10 9.38 9.95 -0.73
C ASN A 10 9.16 9.38 -2.14
N TYR A 11 8.70 10.19 -3.08
CA TYR A 11 8.52 9.78 -4.47
C TYR A 11 9.84 9.36 -5.13
N THR A 12 10.91 10.15 -4.96
CA THR A 12 12.24 9.82 -5.46
C THR A 12 12.73 8.48 -4.89
N ARG A 13 12.62 8.29 -3.56
CA ARG A 13 12.98 7.04 -2.89
C ARG A 13 12.16 5.84 -3.38
N TRP A 14 10.88 6.05 -3.68
CA TRP A 14 10.02 5.00 -4.22
C TRP A 14 10.46 4.59 -5.62
N ILE A 15 10.76 5.55 -6.51
CA ILE A 15 11.33 5.30 -7.85
C ILE A 15 12.65 4.53 -7.78
N GLU A 16 13.56 4.93 -6.89
CA GLU A 16 14.84 4.25 -6.68
C GLU A 16 14.62 2.79 -6.25
N ARG A 17 13.65 2.54 -5.36
CA ARG A 17 13.31 1.18 -4.95
C ARG A 17 12.67 0.36 -6.07
N LEU A 18 11.77 0.94 -6.88
CA LEU A 18 11.23 0.24 -8.05
C LEU A 18 12.35 -0.22 -8.99
N LYS A 19 13.36 0.63 -9.25
CA LYS A 19 14.53 0.28 -10.06
C LYS A 19 15.37 -0.81 -9.41
N HIS A 20 15.62 -0.72 -8.12
CA HIS A 20 16.43 -1.67 -7.36
C HIS A 20 15.80 -3.08 -7.33
N TYR A 21 14.48 -3.16 -7.24
CA TYR A 21 13.72 -4.41 -7.16
C TYR A 21 13.15 -4.87 -8.51
N ASP A 22 13.63 -4.32 -9.62
CA ASP A 22 13.26 -4.71 -10.98
C ASP A 22 11.73 -4.71 -11.24
N CYS A 23 11.07 -3.66 -10.76
CA CYS A 23 9.64 -3.43 -11.01
C CYS A 23 9.35 -1.98 -11.48
N TYR A 24 10.37 -1.30 -12.03
CA TYR A 24 10.25 0.02 -12.62
C TYR A 24 9.71 -0.06 -14.04
N SER A 25 8.79 0.85 -14.37
CA SER A 25 8.32 1.07 -15.74
C SER A 25 8.32 2.57 -16.04
N GLU A 26 9.11 2.98 -17.01
CA GLU A 26 9.16 4.36 -17.48
C GLU A 26 7.78 4.83 -17.95
N ARG A 27 7.08 4.00 -18.71
CA ARG A 27 5.73 4.27 -19.18
C ARG A 27 4.71 4.47 -18.05
N LEU A 28 4.80 3.72 -16.95
CA LEU A 28 3.97 3.94 -15.76
C LEU A 28 4.22 5.33 -15.18
N ILE A 29 5.50 5.71 -15.07
CA ILE A 29 5.90 6.99 -14.48
C ILE A 29 5.47 8.15 -15.37
N ASP A 30 5.66 8.05 -16.68
CA ASP A 30 5.28 9.09 -17.63
C ASP A 30 3.76 9.30 -17.69
N GLU A 31 2.96 8.22 -17.66
CA GLU A 31 1.50 8.33 -17.81
C GLU A 31 0.78 8.71 -16.50
N ILE A 32 1.20 8.15 -15.35
CA ILE A 32 0.49 8.34 -14.08
C ILE A 32 1.39 8.65 -12.87
N GLY A 33 2.69 8.89 -13.07
CA GLY A 33 3.64 9.13 -12.00
C GLY A 33 3.25 10.30 -11.07
N ASP A 34 2.78 11.42 -11.62
CA ASP A 34 2.31 12.56 -10.82
C ASP A 34 1.06 12.22 -9.98
N LYS A 35 0.16 11.39 -10.51
CA LYS A 35 -1.00 10.90 -9.75
C LYS A 35 -0.55 9.99 -8.61
N ILE A 36 0.40 9.08 -8.87
CA ILE A 36 0.98 8.19 -7.86
C ILE A 36 1.66 9.00 -6.75
N LYS A 37 2.47 9.99 -7.12
CA LYS A 37 3.15 10.89 -6.19
C LYS A 37 2.20 11.55 -5.20
N ASN A 38 1.03 11.97 -5.69
CA ASN A 38 0.05 12.74 -4.93
C ASN A 38 -1.09 11.88 -4.35
N ALA A 39 -1.10 10.57 -4.61
CA ALA A 39 -2.17 9.68 -4.19
C ALA A 39 -2.32 9.60 -2.67
N SER A 40 -3.57 9.52 -2.22
CA SER A 40 -3.88 9.23 -0.83
C SER A 40 -3.94 7.73 -0.57
N PHE A 41 -3.54 7.33 0.63
CA PHE A 41 -3.69 5.94 1.08
C PHE A 41 -5.12 5.59 1.47
N SER A 42 -5.87 6.57 2.00
CA SER A 42 -7.24 6.40 2.51
C SER A 42 -8.14 7.56 2.10
N LEU A 43 -9.46 7.35 2.22
CA LEU A 43 -10.48 8.37 1.95
C LEU A 43 -10.78 9.24 3.18
N GLN A 44 -10.71 8.65 4.39
CA GLN A 44 -11.15 9.26 5.62
C GLN A 44 -9.99 9.72 6.50
N GLU A 45 -10.11 10.90 7.07
CA GLU A 45 -9.17 11.49 8.02
C GLU A 45 -8.94 10.58 9.25
N SER A 46 -9.99 9.93 9.73
CA SER A 46 -9.93 9.02 10.88
C SER A 46 -8.99 7.84 10.70
N SER A 47 -8.61 7.51 9.47
CA SER A 47 -7.61 6.48 9.18
C SER A 47 -6.18 6.92 9.54
N GLY A 48 -5.93 8.22 9.73
CA GLY A 48 -4.59 8.79 9.91
C GLY A 48 -3.73 8.82 8.63
N ALA A 49 -4.29 8.43 7.49
CA ALA A 49 -3.58 8.33 6.21
C ALA A 49 -4.33 8.95 5.02
N ALA A 50 -5.28 9.86 5.26
CA ALA A 50 -6.00 10.58 4.22
C ALA A 50 -5.37 11.96 3.99
N TYR A 51 -4.21 11.99 3.34
CA TYR A 51 -3.53 13.21 2.92
C TYR A 51 -2.78 12.99 1.59
N GLN A 52 -2.51 14.08 0.90
CA GLN A 52 -1.79 14.04 -0.38
C GLN A 52 -0.39 13.46 -0.21
N GLY A 53 -0.02 12.48 -1.04
CA GLY A 53 1.26 11.76 -0.97
C GLY A 53 1.33 10.67 0.12
N SER A 54 0.23 10.46 0.88
CA SER A 54 0.23 9.44 1.94
C SER A 54 0.39 8.02 1.43
N MET A 55 -0.01 7.72 0.20
CA MET A 55 0.13 6.37 -0.34
C MET A 55 1.59 5.92 -0.31
N ILE A 56 2.50 6.69 -0.89
CA ILE A 56 3.93 6.36 -0.89
C ILE A 56 4.53 6.46 0.51
N ASP A 57 4.13 7.46 1.30
CA ASP A 57 4.62 7.64 2.67
C ASP A 57 4.31 6.38 3.53
N VAL A 58 3.08 5.89 3.49
CA VAL A 58 2.66 4.68 4.21
C VAL A 58 3.36 3.43 3.68
N VAL A 59 3.48 3.29 2.37
CA VAL A 59 4.19 2.15 1.76
C VAL A 59 5.63 2.09 2.23
N LEU A 60 6.38 3.19 2.15
CA LEU A 60 7.80 3.20 2.46
C LEU A 60 8.11 3.14 3.95
N ASN A 61 7.36 3.89 4.77
CA ASN A 61 7.70 4.14 6.16
C ASN A 61 6.92 3.27 7.15
N ASN A 62 5.85 2.59 6.70
CA ASN A 62 5.07 1.70 7.55
C ASN A 62 5.02 0.28 6.97
N LEU A 63 4.44 0.08 5.79
CA LEU A 63 4.22 -1.26 5.22
C LEU A 63 5.54 -2.02 5.01
N CYS A 64 6.49 -1.43 4.29
CA CYS A 64 7.78 -2.09 4.06
C CYS A 64 8.53 -2.38 5.36
N VAL A 65 8.47 -1.47 6.34
CA VAL A 65 9.15 -1.65 7.64
C VAL A 65 8.51 -2.80 8.42
N ILE A 66 7.19 -2.79 8.59
CA ILE A 66 6.46 -3.81 9.34
C ILE A 66 6.58 -5.19 8.66
N ALA A 67 6.41 -5.25 7.34
CA ALA A 67 6.52 -6.50 6.60
C ALA A 67 7.93 -7.11 6.66
N CYS A 68 8.98 -6.30 6.56
CA CYS A 68 10.35 -6.77 6.73
C CYS A 68 10.61 -7.30 8.15
N HIS A 69 10.07 -6.64 9.20
CA HIS A 69 10.17 -7.15 10.55
C HIS A 69 9.44 -8.49 10.72
N LEU A 70 8.20 -8.60 10.21
CA LEU A 70 7.44 -9.86 10.25
C LEU A 70 8.19 -10.99 9.53
N ASN A 71 8.73 -10.71 8.34
CA ASN A 71 9.53 -11.69 7.60
C ASN A 71 10.79 -12.10 8.37
N SER A 72 11.48 -11.14 9.00
CA SER A 72 12.66 -11.41 9.81
C SER A 72 12.35 -12.28 11.05
N LEU A 73 11.18 -12.09 11.67
CA LEU A 73 10.73 -12.92 12.79
C LEU A 73 10.50 -14.38 12.39
N ALA A 74 10.08 -14.63 11.13
CA ALA A 74 9.91 -15.99 10.61
C ALA A 74 11.25 -16.76 10.53
N PHE A 75 12.39 -16.07 10.39
CA PHE A 75 13.74 -16.69 10.38
C PHE A 75 14.32 -16.97 11.76
N GLY A 76 13.73 -16.42 12.85
CA GLY A 76 14.22 -16.58 14.21
C GLY A 76 15.53 -15.82 14.50
N VAL A 77 15.90 -15.75 15.79
CA VAL A 77 17.13 -15.10 16.26
C VAL A 77 18.39 -15.90 15.90
N ASN A 78 18.25 -17.20 15.66
CA ASN A 78 19.32 -18.09 15.21
C ASN A 78 19.22 -18.31 13.71
N LYS A 79 20.21 -17.82 12.96
CA LYS A 79 20.33 -17.98 11.50
C LYS A 79 20.25 -19.42 11.00
N ASP A 80 20.41 -20.41 11.88
CA ASP A 80 20.45 -21.82 11.56
C ASP A 80 19.12 -22.56 11.77
N LYS A 81 18.06 -21.89 12.30
CA LYS A 81 16.76 -22.50 12.51
C LYS A 81 15.64 -21.56 12.01
N VAL A 82 15.02 -21.95 10.92
CA VAL A 82 13.77 -21.32 10.45
C VAL A 82 12.67 -21.68 11.47
N LEU A 83 12.21 -20.71 12.25
CA LEU A 83 11.16 -20.95 13.26
C LEU A 83 9.82 -21.31 12.63
N HIS A 84 9.51 -20.70 11.49
CA HIS A 84 8.25 -20.87 10.78
C HIS A 84 8.48 -21.01 9.26
N PRO A 85 8.90 -22.18 8.76
CA PRO A 85 9.21 -22.39 7.35
C PRO A 85 8.04 -22.06 6.43
N TYR A 86 6.80 -22.18 6.92
CA TYR A 86 5.59 -21.87 6.16
C TYR A 86 5.33 -20.37 5.99
N LEU A 87 6.05 -19.49 6.69
CA LEU A 87 5.96 -18.03 6.56
C LEU A 87 7.19 -17.42 5.86
N GLN A 88 8.13 -18.27 5.46
CA GLN A 88 9.32 -17.83 4.74
C GLN A 88 8.95 -17.38 3.35
N VAL A 89 9.15 -16.08 3.04
CA VAL A 89 8.92 -15.52 1.72
C VAL A 89 10.21 -14.95 1.14
N ASN A 90 10.29 -14.93 -0.19
CA ASN A 90 11.36 -14.23 -0.87
C ASN A 90 11.26 -12.73 -0.57
N GLN A 91 12.31 -12.14 -0.02
CA GLN A 91 12.31 -10.73 0.37
C GLN A 91 12.15 -9.79 -0.83
N ASN A 92 12.68 -10.15 -2.00
CA ASN A 92 12.51 -9.34 -3.19
C ASN A 92 11.05 -9.31 -3.63
N SER A 93 10.38 -10.47 -3.70
CA SER A 93 8.95 -10.55 -4.02
C SER A 93 8.09 -9.79 -3.01
N LEU A 94 8.43 -9.90 -1.72
CA LEU A 94 7.74 -9.13 -0.67
C LEU A 94 7.83 -7.63 -0.91
N ILE A 95 9.04 -7.11 -1.15
CA ILE A 95 9.22 -5.66 -1.35
C ILE A 95 8.59 -5.19 -2.66
N ARG A 96 8.71 -5.96 -3.76
CA ARG A 96 8.07 -5.67 -5.05
C ARG A 96 6.56 -5.53 -4.89
N GLU A 97 5.95 -6.52 -4.24
CA GLU A 97 4.51 -6.52 -3.97
C GLU A 97 4.09 -5.28 -3.18
N LEU A 98 4.77 -4.98 -2.06
CA LEU A 98 4.46 -3.82 -1.22
C LEU A 98 4.61 -2.48 -1.93
N LEU A 99 5.59 -2.35 -2.83
CA LEU A 99 5.79 -1.12 -3.62
C LEU A 99 4.68 -0.90 -4.64
N LEU A 100 4.05 -1.97 -5.12
CA LEU A 100 3.08 -1.93 -6.20
C LEU A 100 1.62 -1.99 -5.72
N GLN A 101 1.33 -2.70 -4.62
CA GLN A 101 -0.02 -3.10 -4.21
C GLN A 101 -1.09 -1.99 -4.20
N HIS A 102 -0.69 -0.74 -4.02
CA HIS A 102 -1.62 0.38 -3.87
C HIS A 102 -1.60 1.39 -5.03
N ILE A 103 -0.83 1.16 -6.11
CA ILE A 103 -0.69 2.15 -7.20
C ILE A 103 -2.03 2.51 -7.87
N ALA A 104 -3.00 1.61 -7.85
CA ALA A 104 -4.34 1.87 -8.37
C ALA A 104 -5.07 3.02 -7.66
N LYS A 105 -4.74 3.30 -6.39
CA LYS A 105 -5.34 4.43 -5.64
C LYS A 105 -5.06 5.77 -6.31
N ALA A 106 -3.99 5.89 -7.08
CA ALA A 106 -3.65 7.08 -7.87
C ALA A 106 -4.72 7.43 -8.93
N GLU A 107 -5.44 6.43 -9.44
CA GLU A 107 -6.55 6.66 -10.36
C GLU A 107 -7.91 6.63 -9.65
N MET A 108 -8.02 5.82 -8.59
CA MET A 108 -9.29 5.56 -7.90
C MET A 108 -9.71 6.69 -6.95
N PHE A 109 -8.75 7.44 -6.38
CA PHE A 109 -9.03 8.45 -5.38
C PHE A 109 -8.78 9.85 -5.93
N ILE A 110 -9.73 10.75 -5.68
CA ILE A 110 -9.65 12.18 -6.02
C ILE A 110 -9.92 13.01 -4.77
N LEU A 111 -9.45 14.25 -4.75
CA LEU A 111 -9.77 15.19 -3.68
C LEU A 111 -11.27 15.37 -3.54
N GLN A 112 -11.75 15.40 -2.31
CA GLN A 112 -13.16 15.61 -2.00
C GLN A 112 -13.59 17.03 -2.35
N THR A 113 -14.61 17.15 -3.20
CA THR A 113 -15.21 18.44 -3.60
C THR A 113 -16.55 18.72 -2.90
N ASN A 114 -17.18 17.70 -2.33
CA ASN A 114 -18.45 17.86 -1.63
C ASN A 114 -18.19 18.31 -0.18
N GLN A 115 -18.58 19.56 0.12
CA GLN A 115 -18.37 20.17 1.45
C GLN A 115 -19.04 19.39 2.59
N TRP A 116 -20.20 18.76 2.36
CA TRP A 116 -20.87 17.97 3.37
C TRP A 116 -20.07 16.71 3.75
N LYS A 117 -19.56 15.98 2.74
CA LYS A 117 -18.66 14.83 2.98
C LYS A 117 -17.35 15.26 3.65
N ALA A 118 -16.77 16.39 3.23
CA ALA A 118 -15.55 16.94 3.82
C ALA A 118 -15.74 17.25 5.33
N LYS A 119 -16.89 17.82 5.72
CA LYS A 119 -17.24 18.04 7.15
C LYS A 119 -17.39 16.74 7.94
N GLN A 120 -17.61 15.60 7.31
CA GLN A 120 -17.65 14.28 7.92
C GLN A 120 -16.29 13.58 7.95
N GLY A 121 -15.21 14.29 7.60
CA GLY A 121 -13.85 13.76 7.60
C GLY A 121 -13.48 12.96 6.34
N TYR A 122 -14.27 13.03 5.25
CA TYR A 122 -13.89 12.46 3.97
C TYR A 122 -13.05 13.49 3.21
N LEU A 123 -11.74 13.32 3.21
CA LEU A 123 -10.81 14.23 2.52
C LEU A 123 -10.59 13.84 1.04
N PHE A 124 -10.90 12.60 0.70
CA PHE A 124 -10.88 12.06 -0.66
C PHE A 124 -12.18 11.33 -0.96
N ASP A 125 -12.47 11.14 -2.24
CA ASP A 125 -13.64 10.37 -2.72
C ASP A 125 -13.20 9.43 -3.84
N PHE A 126 -14.06 8.48 -4.19
CA PHE A 126 -13.84 7.67 -5.38
C PHE A 126 -14.00 8.52 -6.63
N ASN A 127 -13.11 8.30 -7.60
CA ASN A 127 -13.17 8.95 -8.90
C ASN A 127 -14.43 8.49 -9.69
N PRO A 128 -15.41 9.36 -9.95
CA PRO A 128 -16.65 8.99 -10.63
C PRO A 128 -16.44 8.65 -12.11
N ASN A 129 -15.30 9.01 -12.69
CA ASN A 129 -14.98 8.73 -14.09
C ASN A 129 -14.35 7.34 -14.30
N MET A 130 -14.39 6.49 -13.27
CA MET A 130 -13.91 5.11 -13.37
C MET A 130 -14.90 4.28 -14.20
N ASN A 131 -14.44 3.76 -15.34
CA ASN A 131 -15.28 3.00 -16.27
C ASN A 131 -15.45 1.52 -15.89
N THR A 132 -14.85 1.07 -14.79
CA THR A 132 -14.88 -0.34 -14.36
C THR A 132 -15.04 -0.45 -12.85
N CYS A 133 -15.65 -1.55 -12.40
CA CYS A 133 -15.86 -1.86 -10.99
C CYS A 133 -14.68 -2.66 -10.39
N LEU A 134 -13.48 -2.60 -10.97
CA LEU A 134 -12.31 -3.29 -10.43
C LEU A 134 -11.96 -2.78 -9.02
N LYS A 135 -11.74 -3.69 -8.10
CA LYS A 135 -11.20 -3.37 -6.77
C LYS A 135 -9.75 -2.92 -6.88
N CYS A 136 -9.19 -2.36 -5.79
CA CYS A 136 -7.85 -1.79 -5.80
C CYS A 136 -6.78 -2.81 -6.25
N GLY A 137 -6.78 -4.01 -5.68
CA GLY A 137 -5.83 -5.07 -6.06
C GLY A 137 -6.00 -5.50 -7.52
N GLU A 138 -7.23 -5.69 -7.99
CA GLU A 138 -7.51 -6.06 -9.39
C GLU A 138 -7.06 -4.97 -10.37
N ARG A 139 -7.31 -3.71 -10.05
CA ARG A 139 -6.83 -2.58 -10.85
C ARG A 139 -5.32 -2.45 -10.81
N THR A 140 -4.71 -2.67 -9.66
CA THR A 140 -3.24 -2.68 -9.54
C THR A 140 -2.62 -3.73 -10.44
N THR A 141 -3.11 -4.96 -10.44
CA THR A 141 -2.60 -6.02 -11.33
C THR A 141 -2.84 -5.68 -12.80
N PHE A 142 -3.99 -5.08 -13.13
CA PHE A 142 -4.24 -4.58 -14.49
C PHE A 142 -3.22 -3.50 -14.91
N LEU A 143 -2.90 -2.53 -14.01
CA LEU A 143 -1.91 -1.50 -14.28
C LEU A 143 -0.51 -2.10 -14.45
N CYS A 144 -0.11 -3.05 -13.63
CA CYS A 144 1.16 -3.75 -13.79
C CYS A 144 1.27 -4.39 -15.18
N MET A 145 0.24 -5.14 -15.61
CA MET A 145 0.21 -5.74 -16.97
C MET A 145 0.22 -4.66 -18.07
N LYS A 146 -0.60 -3.62 -17.93
CA LYS A 146 -0.69 -2.51 -18.91
C LYS A 146 0.67 -1.85 -19.15
N TYR A 147 1.46 -1.70 -18.09
CA TYR A 147 2.74 -1.00 -18.13
C TYR A 147 3.96 -1.93 -18.24
N GLY A 148 3.73 -3.23 -18.48
CA GLY A 148 4.81 -4.21 -18.70
C GLY A 148 5.60 -4.54 -17.44
N ILE A 149 5.00 -4.40 -16.26
CA ILE A 149 5.60 -4.86 -15.00
C ILE A 149 5.22 -6.32 -14.83
N GLU A 150 6.21 -7.19 -14.93
CA GLU A 150 6.02 -8.62 -14.72
C GLU A 150 5.83 -8.94 -13.24
N LEU A 151 4.81 -9.73 -12.91
CA LEU A 151 4.53 -10.23 -11.58
C LEU A 151 4.67 -11.75 -11.57
N THR A 152 5.22 -12.31 -10.52
CA THR A 152 5.11 -13.74 -10.28
C THR A 152 3.66 -14.08 -9.91
N GLU A 153 3.28 -15.36 -10.01
CA GLU A 153 1.94 -15.81 -9.62
C GLU A 153 1.63 -15.48 -8.15
N GLU A 154 2.61 -15.63 -7.26
CA GLU A 154 2.48 -15.27 -5.84
C GLU A 154 2.30 -13.76 -5.62
N GLU A 155 3.06 -12.91 -6.33
CA GLU A 155 2.93 -11.46 -6.26
C GLU A 155 1.56 -11.00 -6.79
N PHE A 156 1.10 -11.59 -7.91
CA PHE A 156 -0.21 -11.33 -8.48
C PHE A 156 -1.33 -11.67 -7.48
N GLU A 157 -1.24 -12.84 -6.84
CA GLU A 157 -2.21 -13.28 -5.85
C GLU A 157 -2.19 -12.38 -4.61
N ALA A 158 -1.00 -12.02 -4.11
CA ALA A 158 -0.83 -11.17 -2.94
C ALA A 158 -1.44 -9.77 -3.15
N ILE A 159 -1.23 -9.15 -4.31
CA ILE A 159 -1.85 -7.87 -4.66
C ILE A 159 -3.39 -8.00 -4.70
N ARG A 160 -3.92 -9.08 -5.27
CA ARG A 160 -5.37 -9.28 -5.40
C ARG A 160 -6.08 -9.54 -4.08
N ILE A 161 -5.39 -10.16 -3.11
CA ILE A 161 -6.03 -10.58 -1.85
C ILE A 161 -6.28 -9.41 -0.88
N ILE A 162 -5.63 -8.27 -1.08
CA ILE A 162 -5.73 -7.09 -0.19
C ILE A 162 -7.18 -6.64 0.01
N ASP A 163 -7.99 -6.73 -1.04
CA ASP A 163 -9.39 -6.28 -1.04
C ASP A 163 -10.39 -7.42 -0.73
N LYS A 164 -9.91 -8.63 -0.45
CA LYS A 164 -10.78 -9.75 -0.14
C LYS A 164 -11.09 -9.80 1.35
N GLU A 165 -12.37 -9.80 1.68
CA GLU A 165 -12.84 -10.10 3.02
C GLU A 165 -12.46 -11.53 3.44
N ASP A 166 -12.39 -11.79 4.74
CA ASP A 166 -11.95 -13.07 5.33
C ASP A 166 -12.84 -14.29 5.03
N SER A 167 -13.84 -14.16 4.17
CA SER A 167 -14.79 -15.21 3.80
C SER A 167 -14.19 -16.41 3.04
N VAL A 168 -12.88 -16.36 2.74
CA VAL A 168 -12.17 -17.42 2.01
C VAL A 168 -11.47 -18.39 2.98
N ALA A 169 -12.15 -18.79 4.04
CA ALA A 169 -11.61 -19.67 5.09
C ALA A 169 -11.14 -21.04 4.61
N ASN A 170 -11.42 -21.43 3.37
CA ASN A 170 -11.10 -22.75 2.82
C ASN A 170 -10.16 -22.72 1.61
N GLN A 171 -9.56 -21.58 1.27
CA GLN A 171 -8.58 -21.50 0.18
C GLN A 171 -7.16 -21.46 0.71
N TYR A 172 -6.27 -22.18 0.05
CA TYR A 172 -4.84 -22.04 0.30
C TYR A 172 -4.42 -20.59 0.03
N ILE A 173 -3.78 -19.99 1.01
CA ILE A 173 -3.20 -18.64 0.92
C ILE A 173 -1.69 -18.80 1.01
N THR A 174 -0.97 -18.27 0.02
CA THR A 174 0.50 -18.34 0.01
C THR A 174 1.10 -17.60 1.21
N PRO A 175 2.29 -17.97 1.67
CA PRO A 175 3.00 -17.27 2.74
C PRO A 175 3.14 -15.77 2.46
N LEU A 176 3.41 -15.38 1.21
CA LEU A 176 3.49 -13.98 0.78
C LEU A 176 2.17 -13.25 1.02
N CYS A 177 1.06 -13.82 0.57
CA CYS A 177 -0.29 -13.25 0.79
C CYS A 177 -0.59 -13.05 2.27
N GLN A 178 -0.28 -14.06 3.10
CA GLN A 178 -0.53 -14.00 4.54
C GLN A 178 0.27 -12.89 5.19
N LEU A 179 1.55 -12.77 4.85
CA LEU A 179 2.45 -11.78 5.43
C LEU A 179 2.06 -10.35 5.04
N VAL A 180 1.72 -10.13 3.77
CA VAL A 180 1.22 -8.85 3.27
C VAL A 180 -0.08 -8.45 3.95
N LYS A 181 -1.03 -9.38 4.11
CA LYS A 181 -2.29 -9.14 4.81
C LYS A 181 -2.06 -8.72 6.26
N MET A 182 -1.20 -9.44 6.99
CA MET A 182 -0.83 -9.09 8.37
C MET A 182 -0.18 -7.70 8.45
N ALA A 183 0.74 -7.38 7.53
CA ALA A 183 1.37 -6.07 7.50
C ALA A 183 0.35 -4.94 7.28
N ASN A 184 -0.58 -5.09 6.34
CA ASN A 184 -1.65 -4.10 6.08
C ASN A 184 -2.56 -3.91 7.31
N GLN A 185 -2.93 -4.99 8.00
CA GLN A 185 -3.74 -4.91 9.22
C GLN A 185 -3.01 -4.16 10.35
N LEU A 186 -1.75 -4.49 10.60
CA LEU A 186 -0.96 -3.82 11.64
C LEU A 186 -0.74 -2.34 11.34
N VAL A 187 -0.44 -1.99 10.09
CA VAL A 187 -0.30 -0.59 9.65
C VAL A 187 -1.60 0.17 9.86
N SER A 188 -2.74 -0.40 9.49
CA SER A 188 -4.05 0.25 9.68
C SER A 188 -4.35 0.54 11.15
N ILE A 189 -4.03 -0.39 12.05
CA ILE A 189 -4.18 -0.21 13.50
C ILE A 189 -3.24 0.89 14.01
N GLU A 190 -1.98 0.89 13.58
CA GLU A 190 -0.98 1.88 14.00
C GLU A 190 -1.38 3.30 13.59
N LEU A 191 -1.77 3.48 12.33
CA LEU A 191 -2.18 4.78 11.79
C LEU A 191 -3.41 5.33 12.51
N TYR A 192 -4.42 4.49 12.76
CA TYR A 192 -5.61 4.87 13.49
C TYR A 192 -5.30 5.29 14.94
N ARG A 193 -4.42 4.56 15.64
CA ARG A 193 -3.99 4.92 16.99
C ARG A 193 -3.27 6.24 17.03
N LYS A 194 -2.28 6.45 16.14
CA LYS A 194 -1.56 7.73 16.04
C LYS A 194 -2.49 8.91 15.81
N HIS A 195 -3.46 8.75 14.92
CA HIS A 195 -4.45 9.80 14.66
C HIS A 195 -5.29 10.13 15.92
N LYS A 196 -5.72 9.10 16.66
CA LYS A 196 -6.46 9.31 17.93
C LYS A 196 -5.65 10.02 19.01
N GLU A 197 -4.37 9.69 19.12
CA GLU A 197 -3.45 10.32 20.09
C GLU A 197 -3.25 11.81 19.76
N GLN A 198 -2.97 12.13 18.50
CA GLN A 198 -2.82 13.51 18.04
C GLN A 198 -4.07 14.37 18.25
N ASN A 199 -5.25 13.80 18.04
CA ASN A 199 -6.51 14.52 18.27
C ASN A 199 -6.80 14.76 19.75
N LYS A 200 -6.29 13.93 20.66
CA LYS A 200 -6.40 14.18 22.10
C LYS A 200 -5.50 15.34 22.53
N GLU A 201 -4.26 15.40 22.02
CA GLU A 201 -3.31 16.47 22.34
C GLU A 201 -3.79 17.85 21.85
N ASN A 202 -4.48 17.90 20.71
CA ASN A 202 -5.01 19.15 20.15
C ASN A 202 -6.29 19.66 20.84
N ASN A 203 -6.91 18.86 21.70
CA ASN A 203 -8.14 19.23 22.43
C ASN A 203 -7.88 19.63 23.90
N TYR A 204 -6.62 19.73 24.30
CA TYR A 204 -6.16 20.28 25.58
C TYR A 204 -5.33 21.55 25.35
#